data_5df5a114523c8e6d9861da597211c2dc
#
_entry.id   5df5a114523c8e6d9861da597211c2dc
#
_cell.length_a   1.000
_cell.length_b   1.000
_cell.length_c   1.000
_cell.angle_alpha   90.00
_cell.angle_beta   90.00
_cell.angle_gamma   90.00
#
_symmetry.space_group_name_H-M   'P 1'
#
loop_
_entity.id
_entity.type
_entity.pdbx_description
1 polymer ?
#
loop_
_entity_poly.entity_id
_entity_poly.type
_entity_poly.pdbx_seq_one_letter_code
_entity_poly.pdbx_strand_id
1 'polypeptide(L)'
;MSDKQAIRDLQTRLADRLQSARAQAASVAWLAVLMGDAHYLLPLSQSGEIFSLPSVARVPYTQPWYCGVANLRGSLYGVVDLVPFMDATAVSARDEQAWAQARLVTFNAESGVGCALVLDGLMGLRRQEAFQRFEPAPPGSPAWFGQCFTDTHGQSWQEIDLYALSQTAAFLNIGA
;
A
#
# COMPACT_ATOMS: atom_id res chain seq x y z
N MET A 1 41.71 27.21 -20.66
CA MET A 1 40.80 27.28 -19.48
C MET A 1 39.42 26.67 -19.74
N SER A 2 39.21 25.97 -20.84
CA SER A 2 37.88 25.49 -21.29
C SER A 2 37.46 24.11 -20.80
N ASP A 3 38.37 23.14 -20.65
CA ASP A 3 37.98 21.71 -20.41
C ASP A 3 37.44 21.41 -19.01
N LYS A 4 37.95 22.08 -17.97
CA LYS A 4 37.46 21.89 -16.61
C LYS A 4 36.04 22.42 -16.39
N GLN A 5 35.67 23.47 -17.12
CA GLN A 5 34.33 24.03 -17.07
C GLN A 5 33.32 23.10 -17.78
N ALA A 6 33.70 22.60 -18.96
CA ALA A 6 32.89 21.69 -19.74
C ALA A 6 32.64 20.34 -18.99
N ILE A 7 33.62 19.84 -18.25
CA ILE A 7 33.48 18.64 -17.44
C ILE A 7 32.51 18.86 -16.24
N ARG A 8 32.61 20.02 -15.58
CA ARG A 8 31.68 20.38 -14.49
C ARG A 8 30.25 20.54 -14.99
N ASP A 9 30.06 21.21 -16.11
CA ASP A 9 28.73 21.39 -16.73
C ASP A 9 28.15 20.04 -17.16
N LEU A 10 28.97 19.13 -17.66
CA LEU A 10 28.53 17.78 -18.00
C LEU A 10 28.15 16.96 -16.76
N GLN A 11 28.94 17.06 -15.68
CA GLN A 11 28.63 16.38 -14.41
C GLN A 11 27.33 16.91 -13.78
N THR A 12 27.11 18.23 -13.81
CA THR A 12 25.88 18.85 -13.31
C THR A 12 24.66 18.38 -14.14
N ARG A 13 24.77 18.41 -15.46
CA ARG A 13 23.70 17.94 -16.36
C ARG A 13 23.41 16.43 -16.21
N LEU A 14 24.44 15.62 -15.96
CA LEU A 14 24.26 14.20 -15.68
C LEU A 14 23.61 13.97 -14.31
N ALA A 15 24.01 14.71 -13.28
CA ALA A 15 23.39 14.65 -11.97
C ALA A 15 21.91 15.08 -12.02
N ASP A 16 21.61 16.19 -12.72
CA ASP A 16 20.24 16.66 -12.92
C ASP A 16 19.38 15.67 -13.74
N ARG A 17 19.96 15.06 -14.77
CA ARG A 17 19.28 14.00 -15.54
C ARG A 17 19.06 12.73 -14.74
N LEU A 18 20.04 12.33 -13.91
CA LEU A 18 19.88 11.17 -13.01
C LEU A 18 18.86 11.47 -11.92
N GLN A 19 18.82 12.68 -11.41
CA GLN A 19 17.85 13.10 -10.40
C GLN A 19 16.45 13.24 -11.00
N SER A 20 16.35 13.79 -12.22
CA SER A 20 15.09 13.85 -12.98
C SER A 20 14.63 12.46 -13.41
N ALA A 21 15.54 11.56 -13.82
CA ALA A 21 15.21 10.18 -14.15
C ALA A 21 14.84 9.36 -12.91
N ARG A 22 15.45 9.63 -11.75
CA ARG A 22 15.03 9.07 -10.46
C ARG A 22 13.69 9.64 -10.00
N ALA A 23 13.45 10.92 -10.17
CA ALA A 23 12.15 11.56 -9.90
C ALA A 23 11.07 11.09 -10.88
N GLN A 24 11.41 10.84 -12.14
CA GLN A 24 10.49 10.23 -13.13
C GLN A 24 10.37 8.71 -12.99
N ALA A 25 11.38 8.00 -12.49
CA ALA A 25 11.29 6.59 -12.12
C ALA A 25 10.62 6.39 -10.75
N ALA A 26 10.62 7.42 -9.90
CA ALA A 26 9.68 7.61 -8.79
C ALA A 26 8.30 8.11 -9.28
N SER A 27 8.05 8.14 -10.60
CA SER A 27 6.74 8.41 -11.16
C SER A 27 5.79 7.35 -10.63
N VAL A 28 4.97 7.80 -9.74
CA VAL A 28 3.84 7.23 -9.07
C VAL A 28 3.54 5.83 -9.60
N ALA A 29 4.10 4.84 -8.95
CA ALA A 29 3.81 3.44 -9.21
C ALA A 29 3.04 2.90 -8.01
N TRP A 30 2.04 2.09 -8.29
CA TRP A 30 1.24 1.45 -7.27
C TRP A 30 1.35 -0.07 -7.37
N LEU A 31 1.27 -0.71 -6.23
CA LEU A 31 0.90 -2.10 -6.13
C LEU A 31 -0.63 -2.18 -6.25
N ALA A 32 -1.13 -2.80 -7.30
CA ALA A 32 -2.54 -3.05 -7.51
C ALA A 32 -2.95 -4.32 -6.79
N VAL A 33 -3.94 -4.23 -5.92
CA VAL A 33 -4.36 -5.30 -5.02
C VAL A 33 -5.87 -5.46 -4.99
N LEU A 34 -6.31 -6.66 -4.60
CA LEU A 34 -7.68 -6.98 -4.27
C LEU A 34 -7.80 -7.16 -2.75
N MET A 35 -8.78 -6.50 -2.12
CA MET A 35 -9.17 -6.71 -0.73
C MET A 35 -10.71 -6.79 -0.68
N GLY A 36 -11.23 -7.93 -0.24
CA GLY A 36 -12.63 -8.26 -0.48
C GLY A 36 -12.92 -8.29 -1.99
N ASP A 37 -14.00 -7.66 -2.40
CA ASP A 37 -14.42 -7.55 -3.80
C ASP A 37 -13.95 -6.25 -4.48
N ALA A 38 -13.16 -5.43 -3.79
CA ALA A 38 -12.76 -4.11 -4.26
C ALA A 38 -11.28 -4.05 -4.64
N HIS A 39 -11.00 -3.17 -5.61
CA HIS A 39 -9.67 -2.96 -6.18
C HIS A 39 -9.03 -1.73 -5.57
N TYR A 40 -7.81 -1.89 -5.08
CA TYR A 40 -7.06 -0.82 -4.43
C TYR A 40 -5.69 -0.63 -5.03
N LEU A 41 -5.17 0.57 -4.87
CA LEU A 41 -3.83 0.97 -5.26
C LEU A 41 -3.05 1.38 -4.01
N LEU A 42 -1.96 0.68 -3.73
CA LEU A 42 -1.05 1.03 -2.65
C LEU A 42 0.19 1.68 -3.25
N PRO A 43 0.53 2.93 -2.87
CA PRO A 43 1.74 3.58 -3.36
C PRO A 43 2.97 2.72 -3.08
N LEU A 44 3.74 2.43 -4.12
CA LEU A 44 4.91 1.54 -4.00
C LEU A 44 5.97 2.09 -3.05
N SER A 45 6.08 3.42 -2.97
CA SER A 45 6.97 4.11 -2.03
C SER A 45 6.59 3.92 -0.55
N GLN A 46 5.32 3.63 -0.28
CA GLN A 46 4.79 3.42 1.08
C GLN A 46 4.64 1.94 1.43
N SER A 47 4.71 1.07 0.42
CA SER A 47 4.62 -0.38 0.56
C SER A 47 5.99 -0.98 0.83
N GLY A 48 6.03 -1.98 1.69
CA GLY A 48 7.22 -2.76 1.98
C GLY A 48 7.25 -4.08 1.20
N GLU A 49 7.64 -5.14 1.86
CA GLU A 49 7.75 -6.46 1.25
C GLU A 49 6.40 -7.20 1.20
N ILE A 50 6.30 -8.10 0.23
CA ILE A 50 5.15 -8.98 0.06
C ILE A 50 5.52 -10.37 0.54
N PHE A 51 4.64 -10.96 1.36
CA PHE A 51 4.83 -12.29 1.92
C PHE A 51 3.63 -13.20 1.59
N SER A 52 3.87 -14.50 1.52
CA SER A 52 2.79 -15.47 1.72
C SER A 52 2.30 -15.34 3.16
N LEU A 53 1.01 -15.55 3.39
CA LEU A 53 0.44 -15.46 4.72
C LEU A 53 1.02 -16.59 5.59
N PRO A 54 1.78 -16.28 6.65
CA PRO A 54 2.26 -17.27 7.61
C PRO A 54 1.17 -17.59 8.65
N SER A 55 1.50 -18.42 9.63
CA SER A 55 0.65 -18.54 10.80
C SER A 55 0.54 -17.21 11.55
N VAL A 56 -0.68 -16.78 11.85
CA VAL A 56 -0.97 -15.57 12.59
C VAL A 56 -1.40 -15.94 14.00
N ALA A 57 -0.68 -15.46 15.00
CA ALA A 57 -1.02 -15.64 16.40
C ALA A 57 -2.05 -14.59 16.82
N ARG A 58 -3.25 -15.03 17.18
CA ARG A 58 -4.31 -14.12 17.64
C ARG A 58 -3.92 -13.45 18.96
N VAL A 59 -4.26 -12.17 19.08
CA VAL A 59 -4.09 -11.38 20.32
C VAL A 59 -5.49 -11.19 20.92
N PRO A 60 -5.73 -11.57 22.19
CA PRO A 60 -7.04 -11.37 22.82
C PRO A 60 -7.33 -9.87 23.04
N TYR A 61 -8.62 -9.55 23.12
CA TYR A 61 -9.10 -8.18 23.38
C TYR A 61 -8.66 -7.16 22.32
N THR A 62 -8.61 -7.58 21.07
CA THR A 62 -8.32 -6.70 19.94
C THR A 62 -9.53 -6.54 19.02
N GLN A 63 -9.53 -5.46 18.27
CA GLN A 63 -10.56 -5.17 17.28
C GLN A 63 -10.69 -6.30 16.25
N PRO A 64 -11.89 -6.56 15.70
CA PRO A 64 -12.13 -7.65 14.74
C PRO A 64 -11.27 -7.61 13.47
N TRP A 65 -10.86 -6.42 13.06
CA TRP A 65 -10.01 -6.20 11.89
C TRP A 65 -8.52 -6.47 12.17
N TYR A 66 -8.12 -6.57 13.44
CA TYR A 66 -6.76 -6.93 13.82
C TYR A 66 -6.66 -8.45 13.95
N CYS A 67 -6.12 -9.09 12.92
CA CYS A 67 -6.05 -10.57 12.84
C CYS A 67 -5.10 -11.17 13.88
N GLY A 68 -4.11 -10.40 14.35
CA GLY A 68 -3.10 -10.86 15.30
C GLY A 68 -1.69 -10.42 14.90
N VAL A 69 -0.69 -11.21 15.29
CA VAL A 69 0.71 -10.95 14.97
C VAL A 69 1.33 -12.09 14.17
N ALA A 70 2.23 -11.78 13.29
CA ALA A 70 2.99 -12.74 12.50
C ALA A 70 4.49 -12.42 12.53
N ASN A 71 5.31 -13.46 12.48
CA ASN A 71 6.75 -13.30 12.33
C ASN A 71 7.09 -13.30 10.84
N LEU A 72 7.61 -12.16 10.36
CA LEU A 72 8.08 -11.99 8.99
C LEU A 72 9.58 -11.76 9.02
N ARG A 73 10.34 -12.75 8.59
CA ARG A 73 11.82 -12.73 8.58
C ARG A 73 12.46 -12.33 9.92
N GLY A 74 11.90 -12.79 11.03
CA GLY A 74 12.45 -12.51 12.35
C GLY A 74 11.94 -11.25 13.03
N SER A 75 11.11 -10.47 12.36
CA SER A 75 10.42 -9.31 12.92
C SER A 75 8.94 -9.57 13.11
N LEU A 76 8.36 -9.05 14.20
CA LEU A 76 6.93 -9.17 14.47
C LEU A 76 6.18 -8.02 13.80
N TYR A 77 5.12 -8.38 13.07
CA TYR A 77 4.21 -7.45 12.43
C TYR A 77 2.78 -7.69 12.91
N GLY A 78 2.04 -6.61 13.14
CA GLY A 78 0.59 -6.67 13.30
C GLY A 78 -0.06 -6.97 11.95
N VAL A 79 -0.93 -7.96 11.91
CA VAL A 79 -1.66 -8.35 10.69
C VAL A 79 -3.05 -7.75 10.72
N VAL A 80 -3.37 -6.95 9.72
CA VAL A 80 -4.61 -6.19 9.62
C VAL A 80 -5.39 -6.57 8.37
N ASP A 81 -6.67 -6.80 8.56
CA ASP A 81 -7.65 -6.89 7.48
C ASP A 81 -8.37 -5.54 7.34
N LEU A 82 -8.13 -4.84 6.21
CA LEU A 82 -8.75 -3.54 5.99
C LEU A 82 -10.24 -3.62 5.66
N VAL A 83 -10.75 -4.75 5.19
CA VAL A 83 -12.17 -4.87 4.83
C VAL A 83 -13.07 -4.61 6.05
N PRO A 84 -12.95 -5.34 7.17
CA PRO A 84 -13.72 -5.04 8.37
C PRO A 84 -13.27 -3.76 9.10
N PHE A 85 -12.08 -3.22 8.82
CA PHE A 85 -11.68 -1.91 9.31
C PHE A 85 -12.45 -0.78 8.63
N MET A 86 -12.68 -0.90 7.32
CA MET A 86 -13.43 0.09 6.54
C MET A 86 -14.93 0.02 6.78
N ASP A 87 -15.45 -1.17 6.94
CA ASP A 87 -16.85 -1.44 7.19
C ASP A 87 -17.00 -2.49 8.30
N ALA A 88 -17.34 -2.03 9.51
CA ALA A 88 -17.51 -2.89 10.67
C ALA A 88 -18.64 -3.93 10.50
N THR A 89 -19.51 -3.76 9.50
CA THR A 89 -20.56 -4.74 9.16
C THR A 89 -20.06 -5.79 8.17
N ALA A 90 -18.95 -5.53 7.49
CA ALA A 90 -18.33 -6.49 6.58
C ALA A 90 -17.67 -7.60 7.38
N VAL A 91 -18.16 -8.80 7.22
CA VAL A 91 -17.50 -9.99 7.74
C VAL A 91 -16.45 -10.39 6.72
N SER A 92 -15.21 -10.55 7.18
CA SER A 92 -14.18 -11.16 6.33
C SER A 92 -14.63 -12.58 5.99
N ALA A 93 -15.19 -12.74 4.81
CA ALA A 93 -15.78 -14.01 4.35
C ALA A 93 -14.73 -15.01 3.84
N ARG A 94 -13.45 -14.83 4.24
CA ARG A 94 -12.38 -15.74 3.80
C ARG A 94 -12.54 -17.10 4.48
N ASP A 95 -12.80 -18.12 3.67
CA ASP A 95 -12.67 -19.50 4.09
C ASP A 95 -11.18 -19.91 4.26
N GLU A 96 -10.95 -21.12 4.68
CA GLU A 96 -9.59 -21.64 4.91
C GLU A 96 -8.75 -21.64 3.63
N GLN A 97 -9.37 -21.87 2.48
CA GLN A 97 -8.68 -21.85 1.18
C GLN A 97 -8.29 -20.42 0.76
N ALA A 98 -9.18 -19.45 0.94
CA ALA A 98 -8.92 -18.05 0.68
C ALA A 98 -7.80 -17.52 1.60
N TRP A 99 -7.80 -17.90 2.88
CA TRP A 99 -6.71 -17.59 3.80
C TRP A 99 -5.38 -18.17 3.34
N ALA A 100 -5.34 -19.42 2.88
CA ALA A 100 -4.12 -20.06 2.38
C ALA A 100 -3.55 -19.37 1.11
N GLN A 101 -4.40 -18.72 0.32
CA GLN A 101 -4.01 -18.01 -0.90
C GLN A 101 -3.70 -16.53 -0.65
N ALA A 102 -4.12 -15.98 0.48
CA ALA A 102 -3.89 -14.59 0.83
C ALA A 102 -2.41 -14.24 0.89
N ARG A 103 -2.12 -12.97 0.72
CA ARG A 103 -0.77 -12.40 0.81
C ARG A 103 -0.76 -11.32 1.87
N LEU A 104 0.42 -11.01 2.37
CA LEU A 104 0.66 -9.86 3.21
C LEU A 104 1.52 -8.85 2.46
N VAL A 105 1.21 -7.58 2.59
CA VAL A 105 2.12 -6.49 2.25
C VAL A 105 2.42 -5.69 3.50
N THR A 106 3.70 -5.54 3.83
CA THR A 106 4.12 -4.72 4.96
C THR A 106 4.08 -3.24 4.59
N PHE A 107 3.93 -2.39 5.58
CA PHE A 107 4.20 -0.97 5.41
C PHE A 107 5.70 -0.74 5.27
N ASN A 108 6.08 0.29 4.52
CA ASN A 108 7.46 0.74 4.48
C ASN A 108 7.92 1.15 5.91
N ALA A 109 9.19 0.90 6.22
CA ALA A 109 9.78 1.23 7.52
C ALA A 109 9.63 2.71 7.93
N GLU A 110 9.55 3.61 6.96
CA GLU A 110 9.33 5.05 7.18
C GLU A 110 7.95 5.37 7.80
N SER A 111 6.97 4.45 7.71
CA SER A 111 5.68 4.62 8.37
C SER A 111 5.77 4.59 9.89
N GLY A 112 6.85 4.05 10.45
CA GLY A 112 7.05 3.87 11.89
C GLY A 112 6.14 2.81 12.53
N VAL A 113 5.35 2.08 11.72
CA VAL A 113 4.37 1.09 12.20
C VAL A 113 4.72 -0.30 11.66
N GLY A 114 4.96 -1.25 12.55
CA GLY A 114 5.18 -2.67 12.20
C GLY A 114 3.87 -3.37 11.85
N CYS A 115 3.32 -3.08 10.67
CA CYS A 115 2.02 -3.57 10.21
C CYS A 115 2.12 -4.22 8.84
N ALA A 116 1.25 -5.21 8.60
CA ALA A 116 1.05 -5.85 7.30
C ALA A 116 -0.45 -5.99 7.01
N LEU A 117 -0.84 -5.65 5.78
CA LEU A 117 -2.22 -5.77 5.30
C LEU A 117 -2.44 -7.13 4.65
N VAL A 118 -3.59 -7.71 4.91
CA VAL A 118 -4.06 -8.93 4.23
C VAL A 118 -4.61 -8.56 2.86
N LEU A 119 -4.11 -9.23 1.83
CA LEU A 119 -4.54 -9.07 0.45
C LEU A 119 -5.16 -10.36 -0.06
N ASP A 120 -6.31 -10.26 -0.72
CA ASP A 120 -6.96 -11.38 -1.38
C ASP A 120 -6.35 -11.68 -2.74
N GLY A 121 -5.75 -10.67 -3.38
CA GLY A 121 -5.07 -10.84 -4.66
C GLY A 121 -4.04 -9.77 -4.94
N LEU A 122 -3.04 -10.16 -5.74
CA LEU A 122 -2.05 -9.27 -6.31
C LEU A 122 -2.34 -9.12 -7.80
N MET A 123 -2.61 -7.87 -8.21
CA MET A 123 -2.96 -7.53 -9.59
C MET A 123 -1.77 -6.93 -10.37
N GLY A 124 -0.57 -6.97 -9.74
CA GLY A 124 0.67 -6.48 -10.31
C GLY A 124 0.94 -5.00 -10.05
N LEU A 125 1.93 -4.47 -10.73
CA LEU A 125 2.29 -3.07 -10.64
C LEU A 125 1.52 -2.25 -11.68
N ARG A 126 1.08 -1.06 -11.28
CA ARG A 126 0.44 -0.09 -12.17
C ARG A 126 1.17 1.24 -12.11
N ARG A 127 1.21 1.90 -13.25
CA ARG A 127 1.70 3.27 -13.39
C ARG A 127 0.55 4.15 -13.86
N GLN A 128 0.74 5.46 -13.83
CA GLN A 128 -0.29 6.43 -14.18
C GLN A 128 -0.85 6.20 -15.60
N GLU A 129 -0.02 5.74 -16.52
CA GLU A 129 -0.41 5.48 -17.92
C GLU A 129 -1.42 4.31 -18.07
N ALA A 130 -1.59 3.49 -17.02
CA ALA A 130 -2.58 2.42 -17.01
C ALA A 130 -4.02 2.92 -16.78
N PHE A 131 -4.18 4.19 -16.44
CA PHE A 131 -5.47 4.78 -16.08
C PHE A 131 -5.88 5.88 -17.06
N GLN A 132 -7.17 5.92 -17.39
CA GLN A 132 -7.76 6.92 -18.29
C GLN A 132 -8.30 8.13 -17.53
N ARG A 133 -8.74 7.93 -16.29
CA ARG A 133 -9.37 8.94 -15.44
C ARG A 133 -8.86 8.81 -14.02
N PHE A 134 -8.73 9.95 -13.37
CA PHE A 134 -8.48 10.03 -11.94
C PHE A 134 -9.30 11.19 -11.35
N GLU A 135 -9.90 10.94 -10.21
CA GLU A 135 -10.82 11.86 -9.52
C GLU A 135 -10.45 11.88 -8.02
N PRO A 136 -10.73 12.96 -7.31
CA PRO A 136 -10.59 12.97 -5.86
C PRO A 136 -11.41 11.86 -5.22
N ALA A 137 -11.03 11.44 -4.02
CA ALA A 137 -11.86 10.53 -3.24
C ALA A 137 -13.29 11.09 -3.08
N PRO A 138 -14.31 10.23 -3.06
CA PRO A 138 -15.68 10.66 -2.87
C PRO A 138 -15.86 11.51 -1.60
N PRO A 139 -16.77 12.49 -1.57
CA PRO A 139 -17.05 13.26 -0.37
C PRO A 139 -17.43 12.35 0.81
N GLY A 140 -16.86 12.60 1.98
CA GLY A 140 -17.08 11.78 3.17
C GLY A 140 -16.17 10.55 3.29
N SER A 141 -15.30 10.32 2.32
CA SER A 141 -14.28 9.28 2.42
C SER A 141 -13.30 9.54 3.57
N PRO A 142 -12.70 8.48 4.14
CA PRO A 142 -11.63 8.62 5.12
C PRO A 142 -10.45 9.44 4.58
N ALA A 143 -9.75 10.18 5.46
CA ALA A 143 -8.62 11.03 5.07
C ALA A 143 -7.44 10.27 4.43
N TRP A 144 -7.36 8.97 4.63
CA TRP A 144 -6.35 8.07 4.05
C TRP A 144 -6.78 7.46 2.69
N PHE A 145 -7.97 7.81 2.16
CA PHE A 145 -8.30 7.56 0.76
C PHE A 145 -7.65 8.65 -0.09
N GLY A 146 -6.78 8.23 -1.01
CA GLY A 146 -6.23 9.06 -2.06
C GLY A 146 -7.21 9.22 -3.23
N GLN A 147 -6.66 9.35 -4.43
CA GLN A 147 -7.47 9.49 -5.63
C GLN A 147 -8.17 8.16 -6.01
N CYS A 148 -9.26 8.28 -6.72
CA CYS A 148 -9.93 7.18 -7.38
C CYS A 148 -9.52 7.16 -8.86
N PHE A 149 -9.08 6.02 -9.35
CA PHE A 149 -8.60 5.84 -10.72
C PHE A 149 -9.56 4.93 -11.49
N THR A 150 -9.68 5.16 -12.79
CA THR A 150 -10.42 4.27 -13.69
C THR A 150 -9.48 3.81 -14.80
N ASP A 151 -9.34 2.52 -14.98
CA ASP A 151 -8.47 1.95 -16.00
C ASP A 151 -9.16 1.89 -17.39
N THR A 152 -8.43 1.40 -18.38
CA THR A 152 -8.90 1.29 -19.77
C THR A 152 -10.08 0.32 -19.97
N HIS A 153 -10.36 -0.52 -18.99
CA HIS A 153 -11.47 -1.47 -18.99
C HIS A 153 -12.69 -0.96 -18.20
N GLY A 154 -12.59 0.26 -17.65
CA GLY A 154 -13.64 0.85 -16.82
C GLY A 154 -13.63 0.37 -15.36
N GLN A 155 -12.59 -0.38 -14.95
CA GLN A 155 -12.44 -0.81 -13.56
C GLN A 155 -12.02 0.36 -12.69
N SER A 156 -12.73 0.52 -11.57
CA SER A 156 -12.41 1.54 -10.56
C SER A 156 -11.39 1.00 -9.56
N TRP A 157 -10.45 1.88 -9.17
CA TRP A 157 -9.36 1.61 -8.25
C TRP A 157 -9.27 2.73 -7.23
N GLN A 158 -9.34 2.41 -5.95
CA GLN A 158 -9.18 3.38 -4.87
C GLN A 158 -7.75 3.37 -4.34
N GLU A 159 -7.08 4.49 -4.38
CA GLU A 159 -5.77 4.65 -3.75
C GLU A 159 -5.92 4.72 -2.23
N ILE A 160 -5.02 4.02 -1.52
CA ILE A 160 -4.89 4.08 -0.06
C ILE A 160 -3.54 4.69 0.28
N ASP A 161 -3.57 5.83 0.96
CA ASP A 161 -2.38 6.44 1.55
C ASP A 161 -2.05 5.71 2.86
N LEU A 162 -1.03 4.83 2.79
CA LEU A 162 -0.61 4.02 3.94
C LEU A 162 0.00 4.85 5.06
N TYR A 163 0.63 5.99 4.74
CA TYR A 163 1.15 6.89 5.77
C TYR A 163 0.00 7.57 6.51
N ALA A 164 -0.97 8.14 5.80
CA ALA A 164 -2.14 8.73 6.42
C ALA A 164 -2.91 7.69 7.24
N LEU A 165 -3.06 6.46 6.72
CA LEU A 165 -3.69 5.35 7.46
C LEU A 165 -2.93 5.04 8.74
N SER A 166 -1.59 4.93 8.69
CA SER A 166 -0.74 4.63 9.84
C SER A 166 -0.79 5.69 10.96
N GLN A 167 -1.23 6.90 10.66
CA GLN A 167 -1.39 7.99 11.64
C GLN A 167 -2.83 8.10 12.16
N THR A 168 -3.76 7.31 11.65
CA THR A 168 -5.17 7.38 12.06
C THR A 168 -5.34 6.79 13.46
N ALA A 169 -5.94 7.54 14.37
CA ALA A 169 -6.15 7.10 15.76
C ALA A 169 -6.95 5.78 15.82
N ALA A 170 -7.96 5.61 14.96
CA ALA A 170 -8.74 4.36 14.89
C ALA A 170 -7.89 3.16 14.47
N PHE A 171 -6.92 3.35 13.57
CA PHE A 171 -6.02 2.29 13.11
C PHE A 171 -4.98 1.92 14.17
N LEU A 172 -4.53 2.89 14.96
CA LEU A 172 -3.56 2.67 16.03
C LEU A 172 -4.21 2.08 17.29
N ASN A 173 -5.51 2.26 17.48
CA ASN A 173 -6.25 1.72 18.62
C ASN A 173 -6.74 0.31 18.33
N ILE A 174 -5.85 -0.67 18.43
CA ILE A 174 -6.15 -2.09 18.21
C ILE A 174 -6.92 -2.75 19.35
N GLY A 175 -7.02 -2.11 20.53
CA GLY A 175 -7.76 -2.62 21.69
C GLY A 175 -9.28 -2.56 21.46
N ALA A 176 -9.99 -3.62 21.86
CA ALA A 176 -11.45 -3.69 21.82
C ALA A 176 -12.07 -3.24 23.15
#